data_5b1ab8f1177c8dbc02d91fb235ec4e28
#
_entry.id   5b1ab8f1177c8dbc02d91fb235ec4e28
#
_cell.length_a   1.000
_cell.length_b   1.000
_cell.length_c   1.000
_cell.angle_alpha   90.00
_cell.angle_beta   90.00
_cell.angle_gamma   90.00
#
_symmetry.space_group_name_H-M   'P 1'
#
loop_
_entity.id
_entity.type
_entity.pdbx_description
1 polymer ?
#
loop_
_entity_poly.entity_id
_entity_poly.type
_entity_poly.pdbx_seq_one_letter_code
_entity_poly.pdbx_strand_id
1 'polypeptide(L)' 'MEYVNTGEWARAIPEFEAVLATDPAYSAAYYHGGQTLEKMGRVDEAREFYRRGIAATRDPHALGELEAALSILGD' A
#
# COMPACT_ATOMS: atom_id res chain seq x y z
N MET A 1 12.65 -20.18 -11.75
CA MET A 1 11.43 -19.55 -12.16
C MET A 1 10.79 -18.82 -11.00
N GLU A 2 10.26 -17.74 -11.30
CA GLU A 2 9.70 -16.93 -10.25
C GLU A 2 8.33 -17.41 -9.87
N TYR A 3 8.15 -17.67 -8.63
CA TYR A 3 6.89 -18.11 -8.14
C TYR A 3 6.12 -16.95 -7.52
N VAL A 4 4.92 -16.76 -7.94
CA VAL A 4 4.10 -15.68 -7.44
C VAL A 4 3.00 -16.25 -6.56
N ASN A 5 3.06 -15.94 -5.29
CA ASN A 5 2.07 -16.42 -4.34
C ASN A 5 0.91 -15.44 -4.24
N THR A 6 0.13 -15.39 -5.31
CA THR A 6 -0.96 -14.42 -5.36
C THR A 6 -2.04 -14.71 -4.33
N GLY A 7 -2.16 -15.97 -3.90
CA GLY A 7 -3.15 -16.30 -2.88
C GLY A 7 -2.84 -15.63 -1.55
N GLU A 8 -1.55 -15.64 -1.15
CA GLU A 8 -1.17 -14.97 0.09
C GLU A 8 -1.29 -13.46 -0.03
N TRP A 9 -0.88 -12.93 -1.17
CA TRP A 9 -0.99 -11.48 -1.38
C TRP A 9 -2.44 -11.05 -1.37
N ALA A 10 -3.31 -11.82 -2.01
CA ALA A 10 -4.72 -11.47 -2.03
C ALA A 10 -5.33 -11.47 -0.64
N ARG A 11 -4.87 -12.37 0.23
CA ARG A 11 -5.36 -12.40 1.61
C ARG A 11 -4.82 -11.25 2.43
N ALA A 12 -3.64 -10.77 2.10
CA ALA A 12 -3.04 -9.67 2.87
C ALA A 12 -3.83 -8.38 2.72
N ILE A 13 -4.43 -8.15 1.56
CA ILE A 13 -5.14 -6.89 1.32
C ILE A 13 -6.32 -6.69 2.29
N PRO A 14 -7.21 -7.68 2.49
CA PRO A 14 -8.26 -7.49 3.49
C PRO A 14 -7.72 -7.28 4.90
N GLU A 15 -6.57 -7.89 5.21
CA GLU A 15 -5.97 -7.69 6.53
C GLU A 15 -5.49 -6.26 6.69
N PHE A 16 -4.86 -5.69 5.67
CA PHE A 16 -4.47 -4.28 5.72
C PHE A 16 -5.69 -3.39 5.88
N GLU A 17 -6.76 -3.69 5.14
CA GLU A 17 -7.98 -2.89 5.26
C GLU A 17 -8.58 -2.99 6.66
N ALA A 18 -8.51 -4.16 7.29
CA ALA A 18 -9.01 -4.32 8.64
C ALA A 18 -8.20 -3.48 9.63
N VAL A 19 -6.88 -3.45 9.46
CA VAL A 19 -6.03 -2.60 10.29
C VAL A 19 -6.41 -1.14 10.11
N LEU A 20 -6.64 -0.72 8.87
CA LEU A 20 -6.97 0.67 8.58
C LEU A 20 -8.36 1.05 9.07
N ALA A 21 -9.26 0.09 9.21
CA ALA A 21 -10.55 0.35 9.81
C ALA A 21 -10.41 0.74 11.27
N THR A 22 -9.41 0.17 11.95
CA THR A 22 -9.16 0.48 13.35
C THR A 22 -8.27 1.72 13.51
N ASP A 23 -7.27 1.84 12.64
CA ASP A 23 -6.30 2.93 12.72
C ASP A 23 -6.08 3.49 11.31
N PRO A 24 -6.93 4.42 10.88
CA PRO A 24 -6.85 4.95 9.50
C PRO A 24 -5.55 5.67 9.16
N ALA A 25 -4.78 6.08 10.18
CA ALA A 25 -3.53 6.78 9.94
C ALA A 25 -2.32 5.85 10.03
N TYR A 26 -2.54 4.54 10.08
CA TYR A 26 -1.43 3.60 10.21
C TYR A 26 -0.71 3.47 8.87
N SER A 27 0.37 4.24 8.74
CA SER A 27 1.07 4.40 7.47
C SER A 27 1.62 3.11 6.91
N ALA A 28 2.09 2.21 7.77
CA ALA A 28 2.69 0.97 7.32
C ALA A 28 1.71 0.13 6.53
N ALA A 29 0.43 0.15 6.90
CA ALA A 29 -0.57 -0.63 6.18
C ALA A 29 -0.75 -0.11 4.75
N TYR A 30 -0.72 1.20 4.57
CA TYR A 30 -0.82 1.77 3.23
C TYR A 30 0.41 1.44 2.39
N TYR A 31 1.58 1.54 2.99
CA TYR A 31 2.82 1.30 2.28
C TYR A 31 2.93 -0.17 1.87
N HIS A 32 2.74 -1.07 2.84
CA HIS A 32 2.85 -2.50 2.55
C HIS A 32 1.71 -2.98 1.67
N GLY A 33 0.51 -2.43 1.86
CA GLY A 33 -0.61 -2.78 1.01
C GLY A 33 -0.36 -2.37 -0.43
N GLY A 34 0.16 -1.16 -0.63
CA GLY A 34 0.50 -0.70 -1.97
C GLY A 34 1.56 -1.57 -2.61
N GLN A 35 2.61 -1.92 -1.84
CA GLN A 35 3.65 -2.80 -2.37
C GLN A 35 3.10 -4.17 -2.74
N THR A 36 2.21 -4.70 -1.93
CA THR A 36 1.60 -5.99 -2.21
C THR A 36 0.80 -5.93 -3.51
N LEU A 37 0.05 -4.86 -3.71
CA LEU A 37 -0.72 -4.69 -4.94
C LEU A 37 0.19 -4.56 -6.16
N GLU A 38 1.34 -3.88 -6.00
CA GLU A 38 2.31 -3.83 -7.08
C GLU A 38 2.79 -5.21 -7.48
N LYS A 39 3.08 -6.04 -6.49
CA LYS A 39 3.56 -7.40 -6.75
C LYS A 39 2.52 -8.24 -7.45
N MET A 40 1.26 -7.94 -7.21
CA MET A 40 0.16 -8.62 -7.88
C MET A 40 -0.11 -8.07 -9.27
N GLY A 41 0.58 -7.02 -9.67
CA GLY A 41 0.35 -6.39 -10.94
C GLY A 41 -0.83 -5.42 -10.96
N ARG A 42 -1.37 -5.12 -9.78
CA ARG A 42 -2.54 -4.25 -9.67
C ARG A 42 -2.07 -2.83 -9.37
N VAL A 43 -1.47 -2.23 -10.36
CA VAL A 43 -0.77 -0.95 -10.20
C VAL A 43 -1.73 0.20 -9.87
N ASP A 44 -2.89 0.22 -10.50
CA ASP A 44 -3.85 1.30 -10.24
C ASP A 44 -4.31 1.27 -8.80
N GLU A 45 -4.54 0.09 -8.27
CA GLU A 45 -4.95 -0.05 -6.88
C GLU A 45 -3.81 0.29 -5.93
N ALA A 46 -2.57 -0.03 -6.33
CA ALA A 46 -1.41 0.35 -5.53
C ALA A 46 -1.31 1.86 -5.42
N ARG A 47 -1.50 2.56 -6.53
CA ARG A 47 -1.51 4.03 -6.51
C ARG A 47 -2.55 4.55 -5.53
N GLU A 48 -3.71 3.94 -5.55
CA GLU A 48 -4.79 4.37 -4.68
C GLU A 48 -4.42 4.19 -3.21
N PHE A 49 -3.80 3.05 -2.87
CA PHE A 49 -3.34 2.82 -1.51
C PHE A 49 -2.32 3.87 -1.08
N TYR A 50 -1.38 4.18 -1.95
CA TYR A 50 -0.37 5.19 -1.61
C TYR A 50 -1.01 6.56 -1.43
N ARG A 51 -1.95 6.92 -2.31
CA ARG A 51 -2.65 8.21 -2.19
C ARG A 51 -3.44 8.30 -0.90
N ARG A 52 -4.11 7.21 -0.54
CA ARG A 52 -4.87 7.17 0.72
C ARG A 52 -3.92 7.37 1.90
N GLY A 53 -2.77 6.73 1.85
CA GLY A 53 -1.78 6.89 2.91
C GLY A 53 -1.24 8.30 3.01
N ILE A 54 -0.98 8.91 1.87
CA ILE A 54 -0.50 10.30 1.85
C ILE A 54 -1.52 11.21 2.51
N ALA A 55 -2.80 10.99 2.21
CA ALA A 55 -3.85 11.83 2.78
C ALA A 55 -4.06 11.59 4.26
N ALA A 56 -3.79 10.38 4.74
CA ALA A 56 -4.14 9.99 6.11
C ALA A 56 -2.99 10.05 7.10
N THR A 57 -1.74 9.91 6.63
CA THR A 57 -0.61 9.80 7.55
C THR A 57 -0.33 11.12 8.24
N ARG A 58 0.13 11.01 9.50
CA ARG A 58 0.57 12.16 10.27
C ARG A 58 2.08 12.16 10.47
N ASP A 59 2.75 11.14 9.94
CA ASP A 59 4.18 10.97 10.11
C ASP A 59 4.89 11.50 8.88
N PRO A 60 5.69 12.57 9.01
CA PRO A 60 6.37 13.14 7.84
C PRO A 60 7.33 12.16 7.17
N HIS A 61 7.91 11.25 7.94
CA HIS A 61 8.81 10.26 7.37
C HIS A 61 8.01 9.27 6.48
N ALA A 62 6.89 8.80 6.99
CA ALA A 62 6.04 7.92 6.23
C ALA A 62 5.47 8.62 4.99
N LEU A 63 5.14 9.90 5.14
CA LEU A 63 4.65 10.67 4.02
C LEU A 63 5.66 10.67 2.88
N GLY A 64 6.94 10.91 3.21
CA GLY A 64 7.99 10.91 2.21
C GLY A 64 8.12 9.55 1.53
N GLU A 65 8.01 8.47 2.30
CA GLU A 65 8.09 7.13 1.72
C GLU A 65 6.94 6.85 0.78
N LEU A 66 5.74 7.24 1.18
CA LEU A 66 4.56 7.02 0.36
C LEU A 66 4.62 7.83 -0.94
N GLU A 67 5.08 9.08 -0.82
CA GLU A 67 5.23 9.91 -2.00
C GLU A 67 6.25 9.34 -2.96
N ALA A 68 7.37 8.84 -2.43
CA ALA A 68 8.39 8.24 -3.27
C ALA A 68 7.86 7.00 -3.98
N ALA A 69 7.11 6.17 -3.27
CA ALA A 69 6.55 4.96 -3.85
C ALA A 69 5.56 5.30 -4.96
N LEU A 70 4.73 6.31 -4.74
CA LEU A 70 3.76 6.74 -5.74
C LEU A 70 4.47 7.29 -6.98
N SER A 71 5.51 8.07 -6.75
CA SER A 71 6.27 8.66 -7.85
C SER A 71 6.90 7.59 -8.74
N ILE A 72 7.39 6.52 -8.15
CA ILE A 72 7.97 5.43 -8.91
C ILE A 72 6.94 4.79 -9.83
N LEU A 73 5.69 4.75 -9.41
CA LEU A 73 4.62 4.18 -10.22
C LEU A 73 4.16 5.11 -11.34
N GLY A 74 4.64 6.33 -11.36
CA GLY A 74 4.28 7.27 -12.40
C GLY A 74 2.95 7.96 -12.14
N ASP A 75 2.79 8.43 -10.96
CA ASP A 75 1.59 9.17 -10.59
C ASP A 75 1.36 10.38 -11.46
#